data_b20e45c4dfd75348ee7630f236907b49
#
_entry.id   b20e45c4dfd75348ee7630f236907b49
#
_cell.length_a   1.000
_cell.length_b   1.000
_cell.length_c   1.000
_cell.angle_alpha   90.00
_cell.angle_beta   90.00
_cell.angle_gamma   90.00
#
_symmetry.space_group_name_H-M   'P 1'
#
loop_
_entity.id
_entity.type
_entity.pdbx_description
1 polymer ?
#
loop_
_entity_poly.entity_id
_entity_poly.type
_entity_poly.pdbx_seq_one_letter_code
_entity_poly.pdbx_strand_id
1 'polypeptide(L)'
;MNKRSLIAGVLSVCLMLAMLPAAFAVEQGEANITPQTTMKELRENPSIKGSGYYTYCREMLPIESLYWQNKTLAQYAKPELVEDCAQAMNLVIENYNNGVQVTWQIYTPEEIEANPSLGGAQLFYYPASTPGGKYALVVPGNGNGVTSEMEEGGSAAYQLHEMGYTVFVLRYRSFLAASDNAPLQDLGRAVQLITENADKFQVQSENYALVCFSAGGQLGGLFANREIGYGNYPVPKPGVLLLSYPFVDFTYGKLAYHVLIDPGTREWRYYTTI
;
A
#
# COMPACT_ATOMS: atom_id res chain seq x y z
N MET A 1 53.18 33.17 2.98
CA MET A 1 51.77 32.96 3.32
C MET A 1 51.51 33.67 4.63
N ASN A 2 50.66 34.64 4.63
CA ASN A 2 50.46 35.54 5.76
C ASN A 2 49.56 34.87 6.83
N LYS A 3 49.97 34.87 8.09
CA LYS A 3 49.23 34.24 9.21
C LYS A 3 47.74 34.70 9.30
N ARG A 4 47.44 35.89 8.79
CA ARG A 4 46.07 36.43 8.72
C ARG A 4 45.19 35.69 7.69
N SER A 5 45.74 35.17 6.59
CA SER A 5 45.00 34.41 5.59
C SER A 5 44.66 32.99 6.04
N LEU A 6 45.49 32.42 6.95
CA LEU A 6 45.25 31.08 7.50
C LEU A 6 44.08 31.10 8.53
N ILE A 7 44.03 32.16 9.34
CA ILE A 7 42.96 32.32 10.36
C ILE A 7 41.59 32.61 9.69
N ALA A 8 41.57 33.37 8.58
CA ALA A 8 40.34 33.61 7.83
C ALA A 8 39.81 32.34 7.13
N GLY A 9 40.73 31.49 6.64
CA GLY A 9 40.33 30.20 6.03
C GLY A 9 39.78 29.20 7.03
N VAL A 10 40.34 29.13 8.22
CA VAL A 10 39.85 28.22 9.29
C VAL A 10 38.52 28.71 9.87
N LEU A 11 38.33 30.03 10.04
CA LEU A 11 37.02 30.57 10.47
C LEU A 11 35.91 30.37 9.42
N SER A 12 36.22 30.48 8.12
CA SER A 12 35.21 30.20 7.05
C SER A 12 34.81 28.73 7.00
N VAL A 13 35.74 27.80 7.20
CA VAL A 13 35.42 26.37 7.25
C VAL A 13 34.61 26.00 8.49
N CYS A 14 34.91 26.59 9.64
CA CYS A 14 34.12 26.40 10.86
C CYS A 14 32.70 27.01 10.76
N LEU A 15 32.52 28.13 10.05
CA LEU A 15 31.18 28.72 9.84
C LEU A 15 30.37 27.95 8.81
N MET A 16 30.97 27.30 7.82
CA MET A 16 30.22 26.43 6.88
C MET A 16 29.79 25.08 7.47
N LEU A 17 30.54 24.58 8.50
CA LEU A 17 30.09 23.38 9.24
C LEU A 17 28.97 23.67 10.24
N ALA A 18 28.75 24.94 10.62
CA ALA A 18 27.67 25.34 11.54
C ALA A 18 26.31 25.62 10.85
N MET A 19 26.25 25.52 9.51
CA MET A 19 25.04 25.68 8.73
C MET A 19 24.57 24.36 8.08
N LEU A 20 24.86 23.21 8.68
CA LEU A 20 24.04 22.03 8.42
C LEU A 20 22.64 22.36 8.93
N PRO A 21 21.59 22.31 8.07
CA PRO A 21 20.24 22.47 8.57
C PRO A 21 20.09 21.44 9.69
N ALA A 22 19.65 21.87 10.86
CA ALA A 22 19.24 20.96 11.90
C ALA A 22 18.21 20.04 11.22
N ALA A 23 18.59 18.80 10.99
CA ALA A 23 17.65 17.79 10.58
C ALA A 23 16.60 17.82 11.69
N PHE A 24 15.40 18.33 11.39
CA PHE A 24 14.30 18.24 12.32
C PHE A 24 14.18 16.74 12.63
N ALA A 25 14.45 16.37 13.86
CA ALA A 25 14.26 15.00 14.28
C ALA A 25 12.79 14.68 14.02
N VAL A 26 12.54 13.78 13.06
CA VAL A 26 11.18 13.32 12.78
C VAL A 26 10.73 12.63 14.05
N GLU A 27 9.63 13.09 14.62
CA GLU A 27 9.05 12.45 15.80
C GLU A 27 8.76 10.98 15.47
N GLN A 28 9.31 10.07 16.30
CA GLN A 28 9.16 8.64 16.13
C GLN A 28 8.13 8.10 17.12
N GLY A 29 7.23 7.27 16.64
CA GLY A 29 6.28 6.54 17.44
C GLY A 29 6.87 5.21 17.94
N GLU A 30 6.32 4.69 19.02
CA GLU A 30 6.69 3.37 19.54
C GLU A 30 5.94 2.25 18.78
N ALA A 31 6.63 1.14 18.50
CA ALA A 31 6.07 -0.07 17.91
C ALA A 31 5.45 -0.93 19.01
N ASN A 32 4.34 -0.46 19.56
CA ASN A 32 3.62 -1.09 20.69
C ASN A 32 2.12 -1.27 20.41
N ILE A 33 1.76 -1.39 19.14
CA ILE A 33 0.38 -1.62 18.72
C ILE A 33 -0.06 -3.02 19.16
N THR A 34 -1.23 -3.08 19.78
CA THR A 34 -1.87 -4.31 20.26
C THR A 34 -3.33 -4.33 19.83
N PRO A 35 -4.04 -5.46 19.96
CA PRO A 35 -5.48 -5.50 19.75
C PRO A 35 -6.29 -4.50 20.59
N GLN A 36 -5.75 -4.03 21.72
CA GLN A 36 -6.38 -3.06 22.61
C GLN A 36 -6.09 -1.61 22.24
N THR A 37 -5.12 -1.34 21.38
CA THR A 37 -4.82 0.00 20.87
C THR A 37 -6.04 0.55 20.14
N THR A 38 -6.48 1.76 20.48
CA THR A 38 -7.60 2.41 19.80
C THR A 38 -7.19 2.86 18.38
N MET A 39 -8.16 2.98 17.48
CA MET A 39 -7.90 3.48 16.14
C MET A 39 -7.37 4.92 16.15
N LYS A 40 -7.75 5.70 17.18
CA LYS A 40 -7.20 7.04 17.39
C LYS A 40 -5.71 6.98 17.73
N GLU A 41 -5.32 6.19 18.73
CA GLU A 41 -3.92 6.03 19.13
C GLU A 41 -3.07 5.51 17.97
N LEU A 42 -3.56 4.50 17.24
CA LEU A 42 -2.88 4.00 16.03
C LEU A 42 -2.65 5.11 15.01
N ARG A 43 -3.68 5.89 14.68
CA ARG A 43 -3.64 6.96 13.68
C ARG A 43 -2.85 8.18 14.12
N GLU A 44 -2.77 8.42 15.43
CA GLU A 44 -1.99 9.51 16.01
C GLU A 44 -0.53 9.14 16.27
N ASN A 45 -0.17 7.84 16.17
CA ASN A 45 1.23 7.42 16.27
C ASN A 45 2.08 8.18 15.23
N PRO A 46 3.15 8.89 15.67
CA PRO A 46 3.93 9.76 14.79
C PRO A 46 4.50 9.04 13.57
N SER A 47 4.94 7.78 13.74
CA SER A 47 5.51 6.98 12.65
C SER A 47 4.46 6.52 11.66
N ILE A 48 3.25 6.16 12.08
CA ILE A 48 2.14 5.87 11.17
C ILE A 48 1.76 7.11 10.36
N LYS A 49 1.62 8.27 11.02
CA LYS A 49 1.36 9.55 10.33
C LYS A 49 2.48 9.91 9.35
N GLY A 50 3.73 9.84 9.82
CA GLY A 50 4.90 10.20 9.01
C GLY A 50 5.13 9.25 7.84
N SER A 51 4.78 7.97 7.98
CA SER A 51 4.92 6.96 6.94
C SER A 51 3.94 7.12 5.77
N GLY A 52 2.81 7.80 6.00
CA GLY A 52 1.73 7.89 5.04
C GLY A 52 0.92 6.59 4.88
N TYR A 53 1.08 5.64 5.79
CA TYR A 53 0.33 4.38 5.74
C TYR A 53 -1.16 4.64 5.95
N TYR A 54 -1.99 4.02 5.11
CA TYR A 54 -3.43 4.20 5.14
C TYR A 54 -4.12 3.19 6.05
N THR A 55 -4.86 3.67 7.05
CA THR A 55 -5.49 2.86 8.10
C THR A 55 -7.02 2.87 8.07
N TYR A 56 -7.64 3.45 7.03
CA TYR A 56 -9.09 3.65 6.95
C TYR A 56 -9.74 2.57 6.06
N CYS A 57 -9.89 1.35 6.60
CA CYS A 57 -10.42 0.21 5.84
C CYS A 57 -11.95 0.04 5.94
N ARG A 58 -12.62 0.75 6.83
CA ARG A 58 -14.06 0.65 7.10
C ARG A 58 -14.81 1.96 6.98
N GLU A 59 -14.10 3.06 6.74
CA GLU A 59 -14.68 4.39 6.62
C GLU A 59 -14.71 4.87 5.18
N MET A 60 -15.89 4.86 4.57
CA MET A 60 -16.13 5.45 3.25
C MET A 60 -16.31 6.97 3.35
N LEU A 61 -16.87 7.44 4.46
CA LEU A 61 -17.14 8.84 4.72
C LEU A 61 -16.33 9.35 5.92
N PRO A 62 -15.84 10.60 5.91
CA PRO A 62 -15.05 11.14 7.03
C PRO A 62 -15.77 11.11 8.38
N ILE A 63 -17.11 11.19 8.37
CA ILE A 63 -17.90 11.15 9.61
C ILE A 63 -17.82 9.77 10.31
N GLU A 64 -17.59 8.70 9.57
CA GLU A 64 -17.47 7.36 10.12
C GLU A 64 -16.21 7.22 10.99
N SER A 65 -15.17 8.03 10.72
CA SER A 65 -13.98 8.10 11.56
C SER A 65 -14.29 8.53 12.99
N LEU A 66 -15.31 9.37 13.20
CA LEU A 66 -15.75 9.78 14.54
C LEU A 66 -16.30 8.60 15.34
N TYR A 67 -16.94 7.66 14.67
CA TYR A 67 -17.43 6.44 15.29
C TYR A 67 -16.29 5.47 15.63
N TRP A 68 -15.37 5.28 14.67
CA TRP A 68 -14.32 4.28 14.79
C TRP A 68 -13.14 4.72 15.67
N GLN A 69 -12.85 6.02 15.80
CA GLN A 69 -11.67 6.52 16.50
C GLN A 69 -11.48 5.98 17.94
N ASN A 70 -12.58 5.77 18.66
CA ASN A 70 -12.55 5.28 20.04
C ASN A 70 -12.71 3.75 20.15
N LYS A 71 -12.78 3.04 19.03
CA LYS A 71 -12.80 1.58 18.98
C LYS A 71 -11.38 1.05 19.02
N THR A 72 -11.19 -0.07 19.73
CA THR A 72 -9.91 -0.78 19.71
C THR A 72 -9.70 -1.47 18.35
N LEU A 73 -8.47 -1.83 18.03
CA LEU A 73 -8.16 -2.61 16.84
C LEU A 73 -8.96 -3.92 16.82
N ALA A 74 -9.14 -4.58 17.99
CA ALA A 74 -9.97 -5.76 18.12
C ALA A 74 -11.46 -5.54 17.84
N GLN A 75 -11.95 -4.31 17.97
CA GLN A 75 -13.33 -3.95 17.61
C GLN A 75 -13.45 -3.49 16.15
N TYR A 76 -12.32 -3.08 15.55
CA TYR A 76 -12.25 -2.57 14.19
C TYR A 76 -11.96 -3.68 13.18
N ALA A 77 -10.97 -4.52 13.42
CA ALA A 77 -10.58 -5.62 12.54
C ALA A 77 -11.40 -6.90 12.84
N LYS A 78 -11.37 -7.85 11.90
CA LYS A 78 -11.94 -9.19 12.13
C LYS A 78 -11.13 -9.92 13.20
N PRO A 79 -11.79 -10.68 14.11
CA PRO A 79 -11.12 -11.34 15.23
C PRO A 79 -9.94 -12.22 14.82
N GLU A 80 -10.06 -12.92 13.68
CA GLU A 80 -9.04 -13.81 13.15
C GLU A 80 -7.83 -13.10 12.54
N LEU A 81 -7.93 -11.79 12.28
CA LEU A 81 -6.88 -11.00 11.62
C LEU A 81 -6.24 -9.96 12.54
N VAL A 82 -6.84 -9.72 13.72
CA VAL A 82 -6.50 -8.56 14.56
C VAL A 82 -5.06 -8.59 15.05
N GLU A 83 -4.54 -9.77 15.43
CA GLU A 83 -3.16 -9.89 15.91
C GLU A 83 -2.17 -9.60 14.78
N ASP A 84 -2.39 -10.19 13.61
CA ASP A 84 -1.55 -9.94 12.43
C ASP A 84 -1.61 -8.49 11.97
N CYS A 85 -2.78 -7.83 12.07
CA CYS A 85 -2.92 -6.40 11.83
C CYS A 85 -2.06 -5.57 12.80
N ALA A 86 -2.07 -5.91 14.08
CA ALA A 86 -1.25 -5.23 15.09
C ALA A 86 0.24 -5.38 14.78
N GLN A 87 0.69 -6.59 14.48
CA GLN A 87 2.08 -6.87 14.12
C GLN A 87 2.50 -6.18 12.81
N ALA A 88 1.62 -6.16 11.81
CA ALA A 88 1.87 -5.43 10.56
C ALA A 88 2.08 -3.92 10.82
N MET A 89 1.29 -3.31 11.72
CA MET A 89 1.45 -1.91 12.07
C MET A 89 2.75 -1.67 12.84
N ASN A 90 3.16 -2.58 13.71
CA ASN A 90 4.46 -2.52 14.39
C ASN A 90 5.61 -2.59 13.38
N LEU A 91 5.55 -3.48 12.39
CA LEU A 91 6.53 -3.53 11.29
C LEU A 91 6.59 -2.22 10.50
N VAL A 92 5.45 -1.59 10.21
CA VAL A 92 5.43 -0.27 9.55
C VAL A 92 6.14 0.78 10.38
N ILE A 93 5.88 0.83 11.69
CA ILE A 93 6.51 1.77 12.63
C ILE A 93 8.02 1.52 12.70
N GLU A 94 8.44 0.28 12.89
CA GLU A 94 9.86 -0.09 12.97
C GLU A 94 10.63 0.25 11.70
N ASN A 95 10.08 -0.13 10.53
CA ASN A 95 10.69 0.18 9.24
C ASN A 95 10.82 1.69 9.03
N TYR A 96 9.76 2.46 9.31
CA TYR A 96 9.78 3.91 9.20
C TYR A 96 10.82 4.53 10.14
N ASN A 97 10.88 4.09 11.40
CA ASN A 97 11.85 4.55 12.39
C ASN A 97 13.30 4.24 11.98
N ASN A 98 13.50 3.16 11.23
CA ASN A 98 14.79 2.78 10.65
C ASN A 98 15.10 3.49 9.31
N GLY A 99 14.27 4.46 8.90
CA GLY A 99 14.48 5.26 7.70
C GLY A 99 14.03 4.58 6.39
N VAL A 100 13.28 3.48 6.48
CA VAL A 100 12.72 2.82 5.30
C VAL A 100 11.53 3.63 4.80
N GLN A 101 11.51 3.93 3.50
CA GLN A 101 10.33 4.49 2.85
C GLN A 101 9.28 3.38 2.70
N VAL A 102 8.28 3.35 3.58
CA VAL A 102 7.25 2.31 3.60
C VAL A 102 6.05 2.58 2.69
N THR A 103 5.87 3.82 2.22
CA THR A 103 4.79 4.20 1.30
C THR A 103 5.36 4.74 -0.01
N TRP A 104 4.86 4.23 -1.14
CA TRP A 104 5.32 4.56 -2.48
C TRP A 104 4.15 4.98 -3.36
N GLN A 105 4.25 6.16 -3.98
CA GLN A 105 3.34 6.55 -5.04
C GLN A 105 3.66 5.74 -6.31
N ILE A 106 2.62 5.22 -6.97
CA ILE A 106 2.80 4.44 -8.21
C ILE A 106 2.72 5.31 -9.46
N TYR A 107 2.31 6.56 -9.31
CA TYR A 107 2.27 7.58 -10.35
C TYR A 107 3.21 8.73 -10.02
N THR A 108 3.71 9.43 -11.05
CA THR A 108 4.60 10.57 -10.85
C THR A 108 3.86 11.80 -10.32
N PRO A 109 4.55 12.77 -9.72
CA PRO A 109 3.92 14.02 -9.30
C PRO A 109 3.19 14.75 -10.45
N GLU A 110 3.75 14.74 -11.66
CA GLU A 110 3.19 15.37 -12.87
C GLU A 110 1.90 14.66 -13.30
N GLU A 111 1.87 13.32 -13.25
CA GLU A 111 0.67 12.54 -13.53
C GLU A 111 -0.44 12.86 -12.51
N ILE A 112 -0.08 12.96 -11.22
CA ILE A 112 -1.03 13.29 -10.14
C ILE A 112 -1.53 14.73 -10.25
N GLU A 113 -0.68 15.69 -10.63
CA GLU A 113 -1.08 17.07 -10.89
C GLU A 113 -2.12 17.15 -12.03
N ALA A 114 -1.87 16.40 -13.10
CA ALA A 114 -2.80 16.32 -14.24
C ALA A 114 -4.11 15.59 -13.91
N ASN A 115 -4.07 14.59 -13.02
CA ASN A 115 -5.23 13.83 -12.57
C ASN A 115 -5.10 13.48 -11.07
N PRO A 116 -5.65 14.31 -10.16
CA PRO A 116 -5.52 14.13 -8.72
C PRO A 116 -6.03 12.76 -8.19
N SER A 117 -6.92 12.07 -8.91
CA SER A 117 -7.40 10.75 -8.49
C SER A 117 -6.28 9.70 -8.45
N LEU A 118 -5.20 9.88 -9.22
CA LEU A 118 -4.04 8.99 -9.24
C LEU A 118 -3.28 8.98 -7.92
N GLY A 119 -3.33 10.05 -7.15
CA GLY A 119 -2.70 10.15 -5.82
C GLY A 119 -3.29 9.18 -4.79
N GLY A 120 -4.48 8.62 -5.07
CA GLY A 120 -5.10 7.60 -4.24
C GLY A 120 -4.49 6.20 -4.38
N ALA A 121 -3.68 5.94 -5.42
CA ALA A 121 -3.09 4.64 -5.68
C ALA A 121 -1.63 4.58 -5.17
N GLN A 122 -1.35 3.66 -4.26
CA GLN A 122 -0.09 3.58 -3.52
C GLN A 122 0.33 2.12 -3.26
N LEU A 123 1.62 1.90 -3.04
CA LEU A 123 2.16 0.67 -2.49
C LEU A 123 2.64 0.88 -1.06
N PHE A 124 2.34 -0.07 -0.19
CA PHE A 124 2.92 -0.18 1.14
C PHE A 124 3.95 -1.31 1.13
N TYR A 125 5.15 -1.01 1.62
CA TYR A 125 6.33 -1.84 1.46
C TYR A 125 6.77 -2.44 2.80
N TYR A 126 6.93 -3.75 2.83
CA TYR A 126 7.42 -4.55 3.94
C TYR A 126 8.68 -5.31 3.45
N PRO A 127 9.89 -4.77 3.69
CA PRO A 127 11.12 -5.40 3.25
C PRO A 127 11.36 -6.72 3.98
N ALA A 128 11.81 -7.75 3.27
CA ALA A 128 12.23 -8.99 3.91
C ALA A 128 13.49 -8.78 4.76
N SER A 129 13.65 -9.60 5.79
CA SER A 129 14.87 -9.63 6.62
C SER A 129 16.10 -10.06 5.82
N THR A 130 15.90 -10.89 4.78
CA THR A 130 16.96 -11.34 3.86
C THR A 130 16.64 -10.84 2.45
N PRO A 131 17.46 -9.92 1.90
CA PRO A 131 17.22 -9.33 0.59
C PRO A 131 17.49 -10.31 -0.56
N GLY A 132 17.01 -9.97 -1.77
CA GLY A 132 17.28 -10.69 -3.01
C GLY A 132 16.32 -11.87 -3.29
N GLY A 133 15.30 -12.05 -2.47
CA GLY A 133 14.27 -13.05 -2.66
C GLY A 133 13.18 -12.65 -3.65
N LYS A 134 12.20 -13.52 -3.81
CA LYS A 134 10.95 -13.21 -4.52
C LYS A 134 10.06 -12.32 -3.65
N TYR A 135 9.16 -11.60 -4.30
CA TYR A 135 8.19 -10.77 -3.58
C TYR A 135 6.77 -11.28 -3.74
N ALA A 136 5.94 -10.87 -2.81
CA ALA A 136 4.49 -11.00 -2.90
C ALA A 136 3.85 -9.61 -3.07
N LEU A 137 2.91 -9.49 -4.00
CA LEU A 137 2.04 -8.34 -4.13
C LEU A 137 0.64 -8.72 -3.64
N VAL A 138 0.24 -8.12 -2.53
CA VAL A 138 -1.08 -8.31 -1.93
C VAL A 138 -2.04 -7.28 -2.52
N VAL A 139 -3.18 -7.76 -3.00
CA VAL A 139 -4.27 -6.95 -3.55
C VAL A 139 -5.50 -7.17 -2.68
N PRO A 140 -5.75 -6.31 -1.70
CA PRO A 140 -6.87 -6.46 -0.77
C PRO A 140 -8.22 -6.19 -1.44
N GLY A 141 -9.30 -6.61 -0.80
CA GLY A 141 -10.66 -6.29 -1.22
C GLY A 141 -11.06 -4.85 -0.94
N ASN A 142 -12.21 -4.47 -1.43
CA ASN A 142 -12.79 -3.13 -1.25
C ASN A 142 -14.29 -3.17 -0.89
N GLY A 143 -14.71 -4.18 -0.16
CA GLY A 143 -16.13 -4.44 0.13
C GLY A 143 -16.91 -3.27 0.75
N ASN A 144 -16.23 -2.29 1.34
CA ASN A 144 -16.83 -1.07 1.90
C ASN A 144 -16.59 0.18 1.02
N GLY A 145 -16.18 0.01 -0.25
CA GLY A 145 -15.88 1.12 -1.15
C GLY A 145 -14.50 1.75 -0.95
N VAL A 146 -13.75 1.30 0.05
CA VAL A 146 -12.33 1.59 0.28
C VAL A 146 -11.56 0.27 0.36
N THR A 147 -10.31 0.28 -0.08
CA THR A 147 -9.47 -0.91 -0.05
C THR A 147 -9.08 -1.24 1.39
N SER A 148 -8.93 -2.54 1.69
CA SER A 148 -8.69 -3.07 3.05
C SER A 148 -7.19 -3.27 3.31
N GLU A 149 -6.39 -2.20 3.15
CA GLU A 149 -4.93 -2.28 3.22
C GLU A 149 -4.42 -2.72 4.58
N MET A 150 -5.03 -2.26 5.66
CA MET A 150 -4.59 -2.64 7.00
C MET A 150 -5.09 -4.04 7.39
N GLU A 151 -6.37 -4.33 7.14
CA GLU A 151 -6.99 -5.56 7.63
C GLU A 151 -6.59 -6.78 6.78
N GLU A 152 -6.95 -6.79 5.50
CA GLU A 152 -6.59 -7.90 4.60
C GLU A 152 -5.15 -7.77 4.08
N GLY A 153 -4.75 -6.55 3.74
CA GLY A 153 -3.42 -6.27 3.23
C GLY A 153 -2.34 -6.45 4.29
N GLY A 154 -2.48 -5.80 5.42
CA GLY A 154 -1.51 -5.82 6.51
C GLY A 154 -1.37 -7.20 7.14
N SER A 155 -2.49 -7.88 7.46
CA SER A 155 -2.42 -9.22 8.03
C SER A 155 -1.72 -10.22 7.10
N ALA A 156 -2.05 -10.21 5.81
CA ALA A 156 -1.38 -11.05 4.84
C ALA A 156 0.09 -10.65 4.66
N ALA A 157 0.40 -9.34 4.69
CA ALA A 157 1.77 -8.87 4.59
C ALA A 157 2.62 -9.33 5.76
N TYR A 158 2.10 -9.30 6.98
CA TYR A 158 2.81 -9.79 8.15
C TYR A 158 3.13 -11.29 8.02
N GLN A 159 2.14 -12.12 7.69
CA GLN A 159 2.33 -13.56 7.54
C GLN A 159 3.35 -13.90 6.43
N LEU A 160 3.28 -13.24 5.30
CA LEU A 160 4.22 -13.45 4.20
C LEU A 160 5.63 -12.93 4.55
N HIS A 161 5.72 -11.83 5.30
CA HIS A 161 6.99 -11.32 5.81
C HIS A 161 7.67 -12.33 6.75
N GLU A 162 6.91 -12.92 7.69
CA GLU A 162 7.41 -13.99 8.58
C GLU A 162 7.91 -15.23 7.80
N MET A 163 7.33 -15.48 6.62
CA MET A 163 7.81 -16.52 5.70
C MET A 163 9.07 -16.10 4.91
N GLY A 164 9.57 -14.88 5.10
CA GLY A 164 10.78 -14.35 4.46
C GLY A 164 10.56 -13.65 3.12
N TYR A 165 9.32 -13.35 2.73
CA TYR A 165 9.06 -12.59 1.52
C TYR A 165 9.21 -11.08 1.77
N THR A 166 9.72 -10.38 0.76
CA THR A 166 9.42 -8.95 0.62
C THR A 166 7.96 -8.81 0.18
N VAL A 167 7.19 -7.96 0.85
CA VAL A 167 5.76 -7.83 0.56
C VAL A 167 5.43 -6.39 0.19
N PHE A 168 4.58 -6.27 -0.82
CA PHE A 168 3.92 -5.02 -1.18
C PHE A 168 2.42 -5.19 -1.01
N VAL A 169 1.75 -4.18 -0.47
CA VAL A 169 0.28 -4.12 -0.40
C VAL A 169 -0.18 -3.00 -1.29
N LEU A 170 -1.06 -3.30 -2.24
CA LEU A 170 -1.59 -2.32 -3.18
C LEU A 170 -2.83 -1.65 -2.61
N ARG A 171 -2.79 -0.33 -2.49
CA ARG A 171 -3.97 0.53 -2.45
C ARG A 171 -4.27 0.98 -3.87
N TYR A 172 -5.43 0.61 -4.38
CA TYR A 172 -5.86 0.95 -5.74
C TYR A 172 -7.11 1.83 -5.71
N ARG A 173 -7.33 2.58 -6.78
CA ARG A 173 -8.53 3.41 -6.93
C ARG A 173 -9.78 2.54 -6.90
N SER A 174 -10.72 2.89 -6.03
CA SER A 174 -11.94 2.12 -5.79
C SER A 174 -13.17 3.02 -5.78
N PHE A 175 -14.35 2.45 -5.73
CA PHE A 175 -15.64 3.14 -5.70
C PHE A 175 -15.77 4.14 -6.86
N LEU A 176 -16.01 5.42 -6.59
CA LEU A 176 -16.19 6.46 -7.62
C LEU A 176 -14.95 6.68 -8.49
N ALA A 177 -13.76 6.34 -7.99
CA ALA A 177 -12.52 6.44 -8.74
C ALA A 177 -12.16 5.17 -9.54
N ALA A 178 -13.02 4.13 -9.52
CA ALA A 178 -12.79 2.86 -10.20
C ALA A 178 -13.12 2.86 -11.71
N SER A 179 -13.61 3.97 -12.27
CA SER A 179 -13.99 4.08 -13.67
C SER A 179 -12.83 3.78 -14.64
N ASP A 180 -13.16 3.45 -15.88
CA ASP A 180 -12.22 3.24 -16.99
C ASP A 180 -11.10 2.21 -16.71
N ASN A 181 -11.43 1.14 -15.99
CA ASN A 181 -10.49 0.11 -15.55
C ASN A 181 -9.35 0.65 -14.65
N ALA A 182 -9.59 1.73 -13.92
CA ALA A 182 -8.59 2.34 -13.06
C ALA A 182 -7.91 1.36 -12.09
N PRO A 183 -8.62 0.43 -11.41
CA PRO A 183 -7.97 -0.56 -10.56
C PRO A 183 -6.98 -1.46 -11.31
N LEU A 184 -7.31 -1.86 -12.55
CA LEU A 184 -6.43 -2.69 -13.37
C LEU A 184 -5.19 -1.92 -13.84
N GLN A 185 -5.37 -0.63 -14.17
CA GLN A 185 -4.27 0.28 -14.47
C GLN A 185 -3.34 0.42 -13.26
N ASP A 186 -3.91 0.62 -12.07
CA ASP A 186 -3.15 0.75 -10.82
C ASP A 186 -2.34 -0.52 -10.52
N LEU A 187 -2.94 -1.71 -10.69
CA LEU A 187 -2.23 -2.97 -10.51
C LEU A 187 -1.09 -3.14 -11.52
N GLY A 188 -1.33 -2.83 -12.80
CA GLY A 188 -0.30 -2.86 -13.85
C GLY A 188 0.85 -1.90 -13.53
N ARG A 189 0.52 -0.68 -13.10
CA ARG A 189 1.50 0.35 -12.73
C ARG A 189 2.29 -0.02 -11.47
N ALA A 190 1.64 -0.66 -10.50
CA ALA A 190 2.29 -1.16 -9.28
C ALA A 190 3.36 -2.23 -9.61
N VAL A 191 3.00 -3.24 -10.44
CA VAL A 191 3.96 -4.26 -10.87
C VAL A 191 5.09 -3.64 -11.69
N GLN A 192 4.80 -2.68 -12.55
CA GLN A 192 5.80 -1.95 -13.32
C GLN A 192 6.78 -1.21 -12.39
N LEU A 193 6.28 -0.45 -11.41
CA LEU A 193 7.12 0.25 -10.44
C LEU A 193 8.05 -0.70 -9.69
N ILE A 194 7.54 -1.85 -9.22
CA ILE A 194 8.35 -2.84 -8.52
C ILE A 194 9.40 -3.43 -9.45
N THR A 195 9.03 -3.77 -10.69
CA THR A 195 9.95 -4.35 -11.68
C THR A 195 11.07 -3.40 -12.06
N GLU A 196 10.75 -2.12 -12.32
CA GLU A 196 11.72 -1.08 -12.68
C GLU A 196 12.65 -0.71 -11.52
N ASN A 197 12.24 -0.95 -10.28
CA ASN A 197 13.01 -0.66 -9.06
C ASN A 197 13.42 -1.93 -8.30
N ALA A 198 13.51 -3.07 -8.97
CA ALA A 198 13.79 -4.36 -8.34
C ALA A 198 15.09 -4.36 -7.52
N ASP A 199 16.14 -3.71 -8.02
CA ASP A 199 17.42 -3.54 -7.31
C ASP A 199 17.24 -2.71 -6.04
N LYS A 200 16.46 -1.63 -6.09
CA LYS A 200 16.18 -0.76 -4.93
C LYS A 200 15.38 -1.49 -3.86
N PHE A 201 14.41 -2.29 -4.26
CA PHE A 201 13.61 -3.13 -3.37
C PHE A 201 14.31 -4.44 -2.99
N GLN A 202 15.46 -4.72 -3.61
CA GLN A 202 16.23 -5.95 -3.39
C GLN A 202 15.38 -7.21 -3.60
N VAL A 203 14.64 -7.25 -4.71
CA VAL A 203 13.74 -8.36 -5.08
C VAL A 203 14.05 -8.90 -6.47
N GLN A 204 13.65 -10.14 -6.72
CA GLN A 204 13.62 -10.72 -8.06
C GLN A 204 12.32 -10.24 -8.76
N SER A 205 12.45 -9.57 -9.90
CA SER A 205 11.31 -9.00 -10.62
C SER A 205 10.36 -10.05 -11.23
N GLU A 206 10.86 -11.25 -11.51
CA GLU A 206 10.09 -12.33 -12.16
C GLU A 206 9.55 -13.35 -11.15
N ASN A 207 8.50 -14.07 -11.55
CA ASN A 207 7.90 -15.16 -10.78
C ASN A 207 7.43 -14.73 -9.37
N TYR A 208 6.90 -13.52 -9.25
CA TYR A 208 6.32 -13.01 -8.02
C TYR A 208 4.98 -13.69 -7.70
N ALA A 209 4.59 -13.65 -6.42
CA ALA A 209 3.28 -14.09 -5.99
C ALA A 209 2.29 -12.91 -6.04
N LEU A 210 1.13 -13.11 -6.66
CA LEU A 210 -0.01 -12.20 -6.63
C LEU A 210 -1.06 -12.79 -5.69
N VAL A 211 -1.28 -12.13 -4.53
CA VAL A 211 -2.13 -12.62 -3.44
C VAL A 211 -3.33 -11.68 -3.31
N CYS A 212 -4.52 -12.17 -3.60
CA CYS A 212 -5.67 -11.33 -3.88
C CYS A 212 -6.91 -11.77 -3.09
N PHE A 213 -7.63 -10.80 -2.53
CA PHE A 213 -8.78 -11.03 -1.67
C PHE A 213 -10.04 -10.37 -2.24
N SER A 214 -11.19 -11.04 -2.19
CA SER A 214 -12.50 -10.48 -2.52
C SER A 214 -12.50 -9.76 -3.89
N ALA A 215 -12.81 -8.46 -3.96
CA ALA A 215 -12.72 -7.65 -5.17
C ALA A 215 -11.28 -7.56 -5.72
N GLY A 216 -10.27 -7.55 -4.85
CA GLY A 216 -8.87 -7.70 -5.26
C GLY A 216 -8.61 -9.04 -5.93
N GLY A 217 -9.34 -10.09 -5.55
CA GLY A 217 -9.29 -11.40 -6.19
C GLY A 217 -9.80 -11.37 -7.63
N GLN A 218 -10.87 -10.63 -7.89
CA GLN A 218 -11.34 -10.38 -9.25
C GLN A 218 -10.27 -9.60 -10.05
N LEU A 219 -9.75 -8.53 -9.47
CA LEU A 219 -8.72 -7.70 -10.10
C LEU A 219 -7.48 -8.51 -10.45
N GLY A 220 -6.99 -9.35 -9.53
CA GLY A 220 -5.86 -10.24 -9.76
C GLY A 220 -6.13 -11.30 -10.85
N GLY A 221 -7.36 -11.85 -10.89
CA GLY A 221 -7.78 -12.76 -11.94
C GLY A 221 -7.77 -12.11 -13.33
N LEU A 222 -8.31 -10.89 -13.45
CA LEU A 222 -8.25 -10.09 -14.68
C LEU A 222 -6.79 -9.80 -15.08
N PHE A 223 -5.97 -9.37 -14.12
CA PHE A 223 -4.58 -9.04 -14.38
C PHE A 223 -3.74 -10.25 -14.83
N ALA A 224 -4.00 -11.43 -14.29
CA ALA A 224 -3.28 -12.66 -14.67
C ALA A 224 -3.61 -13.14 -16.09
N ASN A 225 -4.66 -12.63 -16.72
CA ASN A 225 -4.97 -12.89 -18.12
C ASN A 225 -4.06 -12.06 -19.03
N ARG A 226 -3.44 -12.69 -20.03
CA ARG A 226 -2.53 -12.02 -20.94
C ARG A 226 -3.19 -10.95 -21.79
N GLU A 227 -4.39 -11.21 -22.30
CA GLU A 227 -5.05 -10.34 -23.29
C GLU A 227 -5.62 -9.06 -22.67
N ILE A 228 -6.16 -9.17 -21.45
CA ILE A 228 -6.82 -8.05 -20.77
C ILE A 228 -6.00 -7.48 -19.61
N GLY A 229 -5.04 -8.23 -19.09
CA GLY A 229 -4.22 -7.89 -17.92
C GLY A 229 -2.75 -7.64 -18.25
N TYR A 230 -1.88 -8.46 -17.66
CA TYR A 230 -0.43 -8.20 -17.63
C TYR A 230 0.20 -8.00 -19.03
N GLY A 231 -0.33 -8.59 -20.08
CA GLY A 231 0.21 -8.43 -21.44
C GLY A 231 0.05 -7.03 -22.04
N ASN A 232 -0.73 -6.15 -21.39
CA ASN A 232 -0.89 -4.74 -21.79
C ASN A 232 0.11 -3.80 -21.08
N TYR A 233 0.99 -4.35 -20.24
CA TYR A 233 1.98 -3.60 -19.46
C TYR A 233 3.38 -4.19 -19.72
N PRO A 234 4.46 -3.41 -19.60
CA PRO A 234 5.82 -3.89 -19.72
C PRO A 234 6.28 -4.60 -18.43
N VAL A 235 5.56 -5.65 -18.06
CA VAL A 235 5.76 -6.37 -16.79
C VAL A 235 5.78 -7.89 -16.99
N PRO A 236 6.47 -8.65 -16.14
CA PRO A 236 6.42 -10.10 -16.16
C PRO A 236 5.03 -10.61 -15.71
N LYS A 237 4.67 -11.82 -16.16
CA LYS A 237 3.50 -12.50 -15.62
C LYS A 237 3.71 -12.90 -14.17
N PRO A 238 2.64 -12.97 -13.35
CA PRO A 238 2.73 -13.57 -12.02
C PRO A 238 3.25 -15.02 -12.09
N GLY A 239 4.15 -15.39 -11.19
CA GLY A 239 4.57 -16.79 -11.05
C GLY A 239 3.54 -17.64 -10.33
N VAL A 240 2.84 -17.04 -9.36
CA VAL A 240 1.76 -17.65 -8.57
C VAL A 240 0.60 -16.65 -8.46
N LEU A 241 -0.62 -17.16 -8.60
CA LEU A 241 -1.85 -16.41 -8.34
C LEU A 241 -2.63 -17.09 -7.22
N LEU A 242 -2.82 -16.42 -6.12
CA LEU A 242 -3.64 -16.86 -4.98
C LEU A 242 -4.90 -15.99 -4.91
N LEU A 243 -6.05 -16.61 -5.05
CA LEU A 243 -7.36 -15.95 -5.00
C LEU A 243 -8.10 -16.43 -3.75
N SER A 244 -8.34 -15.53 -2.81
CA SER A 244 -9.14 -15.79 -1.61
C SER A 244 -10.52 -15.14 -1.77
N TYR A 245 -11.60 -15.95 -1.71
CA TYR A 245 -13.01 -15.57 -1.88
C TYR A 245 -13.23 -14.50 -2.97
N PRO A 246 -12.71 -14.70 -4.20
CA PRO A 246 -12.79 -13.69 -5.26
C PRO A 246 -14.24 -13.52 -5.74
N PHE A 247 -14.58 -12.28 -6.13
CA PHE A 247 -15.77 -12.07 -6.93
C PHE A 247 -15.49 -12.46 -8.38
N VAL A 248 -16.04 -13.57 -8.83
CA VAL A 248 -15.80 -14.09 -10.20
C VAL A 248 -16.98 -13.88 -11.13
N ASP A 249 -18.18 -13.71 -10.57
CA ASP A 249 -19.41 -13.51 -11.37
C ASP A 249 -20.43 -12.66 -10.60
N PHE A 250 -20.69 -11.45 -11.08
CA PHE A 250 -21.73 -10.56 -10.54
C PHE A 250 -23.13 -10.88 -11.04
N THR A 251 -23.25 -11.75 -12.05
CA THR A 251 -24.55 -12.22 -12.53
C THR A 251 -25.10 -13.35 -11.66
N TYR A 252 -24.23 -14.03 -10.92
CA TYR A 252 -24.59 -15.12 -10.04
C TYR A 252 -24.97 -14.60 -8.65
N GLY A 253 -26.24 -14.48 -8.43
CA GLY A 253 -26.82 -14.00 -7.19
C GLY A 253 -27.31 -12.55 -7.29
N LYS A 254 -28.44 -12.28 -6.65
CA LYS A 254 -29.05 -10.94 -6.57
C LYS A 254 -28.32 -10.08 -5.54
N LEU A 255 -27.08 -9.73 -5.83
CA LEU A 255 -26.33 -8.83 -4.95
C LEU A 255 -26.85 -7.40 -5.11
N ALA A 256 -26.99 -6.70 -4.00
CA ALA A 256 -27.46 -5.32 -3.93
C ALA A 256 -26.64 -4.33 -4.80
N TYR A 257 -25.46 -4.72 -5.25
CA TYR A 257 -24.60 -3.97 -6.16
C TYR A 257 -25.19 -3.75 -7.55
N HIS A 258 -26.15 -4.55 -7.99
CA HIS A 258 -26.89 -4.30 -9.24
C HIS A 258 -27.63 -2.95 -9.26
N VAL A 259 -27.84 -2.33 -8.10
CA VAL A 259 -28.54 -1.04 -7.99
C VAL A 259 -27.62 0.15 -8.27
N LEU A 260 -26.31 -0.04 -8.16
CA LEU A 260 -25.33 1.05 -8.28
C LEU A 260 -24.52 1.03 -9.57
N ILE A 261 -24.58 -0.05 -10.35
CA ILE A 261 -23.77 -0.23 -11.55
C ILE A 261 -24.72 -0.53 -12.72
N ASP A 262 -24.80 0.38 -13.69
CA ASP A 262 -25.54 0.14 -14.92
C ASP A 262 -24.87 -1.00 -15.71
N PRO A 263 -25.59 -2.12 -16.01
CA PRO A 263 -25.05 -3.25 -16.75
C PRO A 263 -24.53 -2.90 -18.16
N GLY A 264 -24.88 -1.73 -18.67
CA GLY A 264 -24.43 -1.22 -19.97
C GLY A 264 -23.14 -0.43 -19.93
N THR A 265 -22.62 -0.10 -18.74
CA THR A 265 -21.40 0.70 -18.58
C THR A 265 -20.13 -0.14 -18.73
N ARG A 266 -18.99 0.54 -18.94
CA ARG A 266 -17.67 -0.12 -18.94
C ARG A 266 -17.34 -0.75 -17.59
N GLU A 267 -17.78 -0.14 -16.49
CA GLU A 267 -17.61 -0.66 -15.14
C GLU A 267 -18.29 -2.02 -14.97
N TRP A 268 -19.48 -2.18 -15.51
CA TRP A 268 -20.16 -3.48 -15.52
C TRP A 268 -19.32 -4.55 -16.22
N ARG A 269 -18.73 -4.24 -17.38
CA ARG A 269 -17.84 -5.18 -18.09
C ARG A 269 -16.60 -5.51 -17.28
N TYR A 270 -16.04 -4.53 -16.57
CA TYR A 270 -14.91 -4.76 -15.66
C TYR A 270 -15.25 -5.82 -14.61
N TYR A 271 -16.46 -5.77 -14.06
CA TYR A 271 -16.88 -6.71 -13.01
C TYR A 271 -17.45 -8.05 -13.54
N THR A 272 -17.75 -8.18 -14.82
CA THR A 272 -18.38 -9.39 -15.37
C THR A 272 -17.53 -10.17 -16.37
N THR A 273 -16.35 -9.66 -16.74
CA THR A 273 -15.50 -10.27 -17.77
C THR A 273 -14.34 -11.06 -17.13
N ILE A 274 -14.65 -12.13 -16.45
CA ILE A 274 -13.65 -13.15 -16.11
C ILE A 274 -13.97 -14.39 -16.95
#